data_e50f5e08bb176a33ba005e5892662f01
#
_entry.id   e50f5e08bb176a33ba005e5892662f01
#
_cell.length_a   1.000
_cell.length_b   1.000
_cell.length_c   1.000
_cell.angle_alpha   90.00
_cell.angle_beta   90.00
_cell.angle_gamma   90.00
#
_symmetry.space_group_name_H-M   'P 1'
#
loop_
_entity.id
_entity.type
_entity.pdbx_description
1 polymer ?
#
loop_
_entity_poly.entity_id
_entity_poly.type
_entity_poly.pdbx_seq_one_letter_code
_entity_poly.pdbx_strand_id
1 'polypeptide(L)'
;MKTIYDVFKQQVTAHPDAIAVMDEKKSLTYGELDAMATEIADGFPIKNPAKVGIVMNHSVEMIATILAALKSGAAYVPAEPLFPKERIKYMMEDCDFVVTDKGIQNIHDNINKVSDLAYILYTSGTTGKPKGVMVTNKNVLHYVRAFQHEFHPQSSDRMLQHSVCSFDIFVEEVFTTLLSGATLCIPSEETKADIHRLMDYIECHQVTMLSSFPYLLLEMNKLERIPSSLRLLISGGDVIRAKYIDHLRTHGVMIYNTYGPSETTVCASYFRVDNVQPLADGTFSIGKAVLGASIEILDDRMQPVKDGETGEICIFGDGISLGYQGDVPENQNFTTMPDGRRVYRSGDLGYVLPDGNLVFLHRKDKQVMIMGKRVESGEVENVLCDQRDVETAVVCPQTDTDGLSYLVAYVVPRSKRFSLNALKRSLADHLTSFMIPEFFVTMPSLPMTPNGKVDRRALPIVRKEGRLYA
;
A
#
# COMPACT_ATOMS: atom_id res chain seq x y z
N MET A 1 -3.43 -21.90 -16.68
CA MET A 1 -2.40 -21.27 -15.81
C MET A 1 -2.85 -21.51 -14.37
N LYS A 2 -1.93 -21.78 -13.42
CA LYS A 2 -2.34 -21.90 -12.01
C LYS A 2 -2.82 -20.55 -11.50
N THR A 3 -3.93 -20.54 -10.75
CA THR A 3 -4.45 -19.37 -10.05
C THR A 3 -3.96 -19.34 -8.61
N ILE A 4 -4.18 -18.22 -7.91
CA ILE A 4 -3.93 -18.09 -6.47
C ILE A 4 -4.73 -19.17 -5.71
N TYR A 5 -6.00 -19.35 -6.07
CA TYR A 5 -6.85 -20.34 -5.42
C TYR A 5 -6.37 -21.78 -5.64
N ASP A 6 -5.81 -22.10 -6.82
CA ASP A 6 -5.22 -23.44 -7.08
C ASP A 6 -4.03 -23.72 -6.16
N VAL A 7 -3.19 -22.71 -5.89
CA VAL A 7 -2.05 -22.85 -4.97
C VAL A 7 -2.52 -22.95 -3.52
N PHE A 8 -3.51 -22.12 -3.12
CA PHE A 8 -4.16 -22.26 -1.81
C PHE A 8 -4.74 -23.66 -1.61
N LYS A 9 -5.42 -24.23 -2.63
CA LYS A 9 -5.99 -25.58 -2.56
C LYS A 9 -4.92 -26.67 -2.38
N GLN A 10 -3.68 -26.46 -2.85
CA GLN A 10 -2.57 -27.37 -2.56
C GLN A 10 -2.22 -27.36 -1.06
N GLN A 11 -2.24 -26.19 -0.39
CA GLN A 11 -2.03 -26.10 1.05
C GLN A 11 -3.19 -26.74 1.83
N VAL A 12 -4.43 -26.53 1.41
CA VAL A 12 -5.60 -27.24 1.98
C VAL A 12 -5.42 -28.76 1.94
N THR A 13 -4.92 -29.27 0.80
CA THR A 13 -4.70 -30.72 0.64
C THR A 13 -3.56 -31.23 1.50
N ALA A 14 -2.48 -30.45 1.63
CA ALA A 14 -1.30 -30.84 2.40
C ALA A 14 -1.49 -30.72 3.92
N HIS A 15 -2.25 -29.71 4.35
CA HIS A 15 -2.35 -29.31 5.76
C HIS A 15 -3.80 -28.96 6.16
N PRO A 16 -4.82 -29.85 5.95
CA PRO A 16 -6.23 -29.50 6.13
C PRO A 16 -6.57 -29.02 7.54
N ASP A 17 -5.91 -29.59 8.55
CA ASP A 17 -6.18 -29.35 9.99
C ASP A 17 -5.28 -28.24 10.58
N ALA A 18 -4.31 -27.69 9.82
CA ALA A 18 -3.49 -26.58 10.29
C ALA A 18 -4.31 -25.28 10.29
N ILE A 19 -4.08 -24.40 11.28
CA ILE A 19 -4.74 -23.10 11.35
C ILE A 19 -4.23 -22.22 10.19
N ALA A 20 -5.15 -21.78 9.33
CA ALA A 20 -4.86 -20.88 8.20
C ALA A 20 -5.02 -19.41 8.58
N VAL A 21 -6.07 -19.10 9.32
CA VAL A 21 -6.40 -17.71 9.69
C VAL A 21 -7.06 -17.68 11.06
N MET A 22 -6.79 -16.65 11.81
CA MET A 22 -7.42 -16.38 13.09
C MET A 22 -7.63 -14.88 13.30
N ASP A 23 -8.75 -14.54 13.94
CA ASP A 23 -9.02 -13.23 14.51
C ASP A 23 -9.25 -13.35 16.03
N GLU A 24 -9.65 -12.27 16.70
CA GLU A 24 -9.90 -12.27 18.14
C GLU A 24 -11.14 -13.10 18.56
N LYS A 25 -11.96 -13.52 17.60
CA LYS A 25 -13.21 -14.23 17.87
C LYS A 25 -13.11 -15.73 17.58
N LYS A 26 -12.39 -16.09 16.53
CA LYS A 26 -12.29 -17.47 16.04
C LYS A 26 -11.04 -17.74 15.23
N SER A 27 -10.77 -19.00 15.02
CA SER A 27 -9.75 -19.48 14.07
C SER A 27 -10.37 -20.49 13.13
N LEU A 28 -9.86 -20.55 11.89
CA LEU A 28 -10.23 -21.55 10.90
C LEU A 28 -8.97 -22.29 10.44
N THR A 29 -9.12 -23.60 10.30
CA THR A 29 -8.12 -24.42 9.62
C THR A 29 -8.16 -24.16 8.11
N TYR A 30 -7.16 -24.66 7.38
CA TYR A 30 -7.14 -24.58 5.92
C TYR A 30 -8.36 -25.24 5.30
N GLY A 31 -8.79 -26.40 5.83
CA GLY A 31 -10.00 -27.10 5.40
C GLY A 31 -11.27 -26.31 5.64
N GLU A 32 -11.41 -25.73 6.84
CA GLU A 32 -12.58 -24.92 7.21
C GLU A 32 -12.64 -23.61 6.42
N LEU A 33 -11.50 -22.97 6.18
CA LEU A 33 -11.42 -21.76 5.36
C LEU A 33 -11.82 -22.04 3.91
N ASP A 34 -11.37 -23.15 3.33
CA ASP A 34 -11.77 -23.59 1.99
C ASP A 34 -13.27 -23.90 1.91
N ALA A 35 -13.81 -24.57 2.92
CA ALA A 35 -15.25 -24.86 3.01
C ALA A 35 -16.08 -23.57 3.08
N MET A 36 -15.69 -22.63 3.93
CA MET A 36 -16.35 -21.33 4.05
C MET A 36 -16.26 -20.53 2.73
N ALA A 37 -15.09 -20.47 2.10
CA ALA A 37 -14.93 -19.81 0.81
C ALA A 37 -15.77 -20.44 -0.29
N THR A 38 -15.97 -21.77 -0.23
CA THR A 38 -16.84 -22.51 -1.15
C THR A 38 -18.30 -22.14 -0.94
N GLU A 39 -18.78 -22.15 0.30
CA GLU A 39 -20.16 -21.76 0.64
C GLU A 39 -20.47 -20.33 0.20
N ILE A 40 -19.55 -19.39 0.46
CA ILE A 40 -19.70 -18.00 0.02
C ILE A 40 -19.77 -17.91 -1.50
N ALA A 41 -18.88 -18.60 -2.23
CA ALA A 41 -18.85 -18.59 -3.70
C ALA A 41 -20.14 -19.19 -4.32
N ASP A 42 -20.68 -20.27 -3.71
CA ASP A 42 -21.93 -20.89 -4.13
C ASP A 42 -23.13 -19.98 -3.90
N GLY A 43 -23.05 -19.10 -2.90
CA GLY A 43 -24.04 -18.07 -2.59
C GLY A 43 -23.95 -16.81 -3.45
N PHE A 44 -22.99 -16.68 -4.35
CA PHE A 44 -22.89 -15.50 -5.21
C PHE A 44 -24.06 -15.39 -6.20
N PRO A 45 -24.63 -14.19 -6.41
CA PRO A 45 -25.80 -14.00 -7.23
C PRO A 45 -25.54 -14.24 -8.74
N ILE A 46 -24.27 -14.13 -9.14
CA ILE A 46 -23.80 -14.29 -10.52
C ILE A 46 -22.79 -15.44 -10.56
N LYS A 47 -22.97 -16.39 -11.47
CA LYS A 47 -21.98 -17.42 -11.74
C LYS A 47 -20.85 -16.85 -12.62
N ASN A 48 -19.60 -17.11 -12.23
CA ASN A 48 -18.40 -16.57 -12.90
C ASN A 48 -18.40 -15.03 -13.00
N PRO A 49 -18.48 -14.33 -11.88
CA PRO A 49 -18.38 -12.87 -11.89
C PRO A 49 -16.99 -12.46 -12.39
N ALA A 50 -16.88 -11.26 -12.98
CA ALA A 50 -15.58 -10.71 -13.38
C ALA A 50 -14.93 -9.94 -12.23
N LYS A 51 -15.72 -9.18 -11.47
CA LYS A 51 -15.24 -8.35 -10.37
C LYS A 51 -16.20 -8.41 -9.19
N VAL A 52 -15.67 -8.69 -8.01
CA VAL A 52 -16.40 -8.70 -6.74
C VAL A 52 -15.86 -7.60 -5.86
N GLY A 53 -16.69 -6.61 -5.54
CA GLY A 53 -16.40 -5.59 -4.55
C GLY A 53 -16.45 -6.19 -3.14
N ILE A 54 -15.49 -5.85 -2.28
CA ILE A 54 -15.43 -6.34 -0.90
C ILE A 54 -15.28 -5.13 0.02
N VAL A 55 -16.34 -4.83 0.79
CA VAL A 55 -16.38 -3.72 1.76
C VAL A 55 -16.74 -4.30 3.12
N MET A 56 -15.75 -4.89 3.78
CA MET A 56 -15.89 -5.64 5.03
C MET A 56 -14.82 -5.23 6.04
N ASN A 57 -15.15 -5.36 7.32
CA ASN A 57 -14.15 -5.27 8.37
C ASN A 57 -13.16 -6.43 8.27
N HIS A 58 -11.91 -6.20 8.68
CA HIS A 58 -10.89 -7.24 8.70
C HIS A 58 -11.31 -8.38 9.64
N SER A 59 -11.43 -9.56 9.06
CA SER A 59 -11.93 -10.74 9.77
C SER A 59 -11.62 -12.02 8.97
N VAL A 60 -11.83 -13.17 9.57
CA VAL A 60 -11.73 -14.44 8.85
C VAL A 60 -12.75 -14.54 7.72
N GLU A 61 -13.94 -13.93 7.87
CA GLU A 61 -14.97 -13.87 6.83
C GLU A 61 -14.52 -13.06 5.61
N MET A 62 -13.81 -11.94 5.83
CA MET A 62 -13.25 -11.14 4.74
C MET A 62 -12.25 -11.98 3.93
N ILE A 63 -11.36 -12.71 4.59
CA ILE A 63 -10.38 -13.57 3.92
C ILE A 63 -11.09 -14.69 3.14
N ALA A 64 -12.10 -15.33 3.74
CA ALA A 64 -12.91 -16.33 3.06
C ALA A 64 -13.63 -15.75 1.83
N THR A 65 -14.12 -14.52 1.90
CA THR A 65 -14.79 -13.81 0.78
C THR A 65 -13.81 -13.50 -0.34
N ILE A 66 -12.58 -13.08 -0.03
CA ILE A 66 -11.51 -12.87 -1.01
C ILE A 66 -11.21 -14.19 -1.75
N LEU A 67 -11.05 -15.28 -0.99
CA LEU A 67 -10.82 -16.61 -1.58
C LEU A 67 -12.01 -17.09 -2.41
N ALA A 68 -13.25 -16.78 -2.00
CA ALA A 68 -14.47 -17.09 -2.75
C ALA A 68 -14.51 -16.35 -4.10
N ALA A 69 -14.14 -15.07 -4.13
CA ALA A 69 -14.02 -14.31 -5.36
C ALA A 69 -12.98 -14.94 -6.30
N LEU A 70 -11.78 -15.24 -5.80
CA LEU A 70 -10.72 -15.87 -6.57
C LEU A 70 -11.09 -17.30 -7.06
N LYS A 71 -11.80 -18.07 -6.22
CA LYS A 71 -12.35 -19.39 -6.58
C LYS A 71 -13.32 -19.30 -7.76
N SER A 72 -14.15 -18.26 -7.77
CA SER A 72 -15.12 -18.01 -8.84
C SER A 72 -14.51 -17.45 -10.13
N GLY A 73 -13.17 -17.24 -10.15
CA GLY A 73 -12.44 -16.64 -11.27
C GLY A 73 -12.59 -15.11 -11.36
N ALA A 74 -13.09 -14.46 -10.32
CA ALA A 74 -13.23 -13.02 -10.26
C ALA A 74 -12.00 -12.32 -9.70
N ALA A 75 -11.76 -11.07 -10.14
CA ALA A 75 -10.93 -10.14 -9.42
C ALA A 75 -11.69 -9.61 -8.20
N TYR A 76 -11.02 -9.51 -7.05
CA TYR A 76 -11.60 -8.78 -5.93
C TYR A 76 -11.19 -7.30 -5.96
N VAL A 77 -12.10 -6.43 -5.50
CA VAL A 77 -11.90 -4.98 -5.38
C VAL A 77 -12.18 -4.59 -3.92
N PRO A 78 -11.15 -4.44 -3.09
CA PRO A 78 -11.36 -4.18 -1.67
C PRO A 78 -11.46 -2.68 -1.37
N ALA A 79 -12.27 -2.33 -0.37
CA ALA A 79 -12.29 -1.00 0.22
C ALA A 79 -12.60 -1.08 1.71
N GLU A 80 -11.99 -0.18 2.49
CA GLU A 80 -12.27 -0.06 3.91
C GLU A 80 -13.69 0.48 4.13
N PRO A 81 -14.49 -0.10 5.04
CA PRO A 81 -15.82 0.39 5.37
C PRO A 81 -15.84 1.85 5.87
N LEU A 82 -14.71 2.30 6.44
CA LEU A 82 -14.53 3.66 6.97
C LEU A 82 -14.18 4.70 5.89
N PHE A 83 -13.97 4.28 4.64
CA PHE A 83 -13.74 5.24 3.56
C PHE A 83 -14.99 6.08 3.27
N PRO A 84 -14.84 7.31 2.74
CA PRO A 84 -15.95 8.12 2.32
C PRO A 84 -16.88 7.37 1.36
N LYS A 85 -18.19 7.50 1.55
CA LYS A 85 -19.18 6.74 0.77
C LYS A 85 -19.05 6.95 -0.74
N GLU A 86 -18.80 8.19 -1.17
CA GLU A 86 -18.61 8.50 -2.59
C GLU A 86 -17.34 7.84 -3.15
N ARG A 87 -16.27 7.72 -2.32
CA ARG A 87 -15.06 7.00 -2.71
C ARG A 87 -15.34 5.50 -2.86
N ILE A 88 -16.02 4.88 -1.89
CA ILE A 88 -16.43 3.47 -1.99
C ILE A 88 -17.29 3.26 -3.23
N LYS A 89 -18.29 4.11 -3.45
CA LYS A 89 -19.17 4.03 -4.62
C LYS A 89 -18.37 4.09 -5.93
N TYR A 90 -17.42 5.01 -6.04
CA TYR A 90 -16.56 5.12 -7.21
C TYR A 90 -15.71 3.87 -7.42
N MET A 91 -15.08 3.33 -6.35
CA MET A 91 -14.26 2.13 -6.43
C MET A 91 -15.06 0.88 -6.83
N MET A 92 -16.33 0.80 -6.42
CA MET A 92 -17.22 -0.34 -6.66
C MET A 92 -18.02 -0.23 -7.95
N GLU A 93 -17.97 0.91 -8.66
CA GLU A 93 -18.83 1.21 -9.80
C GLU A 93 -18.83 0.14 -10.90
N ASP A 94 -17.66 -0.48 -11.13
CA ASP A 94 -17.51 -1.52 -12.17
C ASP A 94 -17.57 -2.95 -11.61
N CYS A 95 -17.95 -3.14 -10.36
CA CYS A 95 -18.13 -4.47 -9.78
C CYS A 95 -19.48 -5.07 -10.17
N ASP A 96 -19.52 -6.38 -10.37
CA ASP A 96 -20.77 -7.09 -10.66
C ASP A 96 -21.71 -7.04 -9.43
N PHE A 97 -21.13 -7.22 -8.25
CA PHE A 97 -21.81 -7.05 -6.95
C PHE A 97 -20.78 -6.70 -5.87
N VAL A 98 -21.27 -6.26 -4.71
CA VAL A 98 -20.45 -5.96 -3.53
C VAL A 98 -20.87 -6.83 -2.36
N VAL A 99 -19.89 -7.45 -1.72
CA VAL A 99 -20.06 -8.16 -0.45
C VAL A 99 -19.69 -7.23 0.70
N THR A 100 -20.58 -7.17 1.70
CA THR A 100 -20.40 -6.36 2.90
C THR A 100 -20.69 -7.21 4.15
N ASP A 101 -20.35 -6.72 5.34
CA ASP A 101 -20.73 -7.37 6.61
C ASP A 101 -22.26 -7.55 6.79
N LYS A 102 -23.05 -6.84 5.98
CA LYS A 102 -24.53 -6.89 6.02
C LYS A 102 -25.15 -7.78 4.92
N GLY A 103 -24.32 -8.36 4.07
CA GLY A 103 -24.74 -9.18 2.93
C GLY A 103 -24.33 -8.62 1.59
N ILE A 104 -24.89 -9.21 0.51
CA ILE A 104 -24.53 -8.92 -0.85
C ILE A 104 -25.44 -7.84 -1.44
N GLN A 105 -24.85 -6.88 -2.15
CA GLN A 105 -25.54 -5.82 -2.88
C GLN A 105 -25.23 -5.94 -4.36
N ASN A 106 -26.24 -6.20 -5.21
CA ASN A 106 -26.08 -6.23 -6.66
C ASN A 106 -25.86 -4.81 -7.19
N ILE A 107 -24.90 -4.64 -8.11
CA ILE A 107 -24.63 -3.36 -8.77
C ILE A 107 -25.04 -3.43 -10.23
N HIS A 108 -24.70 -4.50 -10.94
CA HIS A 108 -25.00 -4.70 -12.36
C HIS A 108 -25.59 -6.07 -12.64
N ASP A 109 -26.51 -6.14 -13.62
CA ASP A 109 -27.04 -7.39 -14.13
C ASP A 109 -26.21 -7.94 -15.33
N ASN A 110 -25.10 -7.27 -15.68
CA ASN A 110 -24.30 -7.62 -16.86
C ASN A 110 -23.20 -8.62 -16.49
N ILE A 111 -23.12 -9.69 -17.27
CA ILE A 111 -22.07 -10.68 -17.22
C ILE A 111 -20.82 -10.08 -17.88
N ASN A 112 -19.88 -9.59 -17.09
CA ASN A 112 -18.58 -9.17 -17.58
C ASN A 112 -17.74 -10.40 -17.96
N LYS A 113 -16.76 -10.21 -18.86
CA LYS A 113 -15.87 -11.30 -19.27
C LYS A 113 -14.95 -11.70 -18.12
N VAL A 114 -14.86 -12.99 -17.85
CA VAL A 114 -13.83 -13.57 -16.97
C VAL A 114 -12.44 -13.10 -17.44
N SER A 115 -11.64 -12.59 -16.52
CA SER A 115 -10.28 -12.13 -16.78
C SER A 115 -9.29 -12.93 -15.92
N ASP A 116 -7.99 -12.87 -16.23
CA ASP A 116 -6.93 -13.46 -15.39
C ASP A 116 -6.57 -12.54 -14.20
N LEU A 117 -7.37 -11.50 -13.93
CA LEU A 117 -7.15 -10.58 -12.81
C LEU A 117 -7.33 -11.30 -11.47
N ALA A 118 -6.46 -10.95 -10.52
CA ALA A 118 -6.59 -11.33 -9.13
C ALA A 118 -7.28 -10.22 -8.33
N TYR A 119 -6.85 -8.98 -8.54
CA TYR A 119 -7.41 -7.84 -7.83
C TYR A 119 -7.27 -6.53 -8.60
N ILE A 120 -8.03 -5.54 -8.16
CA ILE A 120 -7.88 -4.14 -8.54
C ILE A 120 -7.74 -3.32 -7.26
N LEU A 121 -6.56 -2.72 -7.03
CA LEU A 121 -6.32 -1.79 -5.91
C LEU A 121 -6.32 -0.35 -6.40
N TYR A 122 -7.06 0.50 -5.71
CA TYR A 122 -7.17 1.91 -6.06
C TYR A 122 -6.14 2.75 -5.33
N THR A 123 -5.26 3.38 -6.09
CA THR A 123 -4.27 4.35 -5.61
C THR A 123 -4.75 5.79 -5.86
N SER A 124 -4.18 6.77 -5.15
CA SER A 124 -4.46 8.18 -5.42
C SER A 124 -4.08 8.58 -6.86
N GLY A 125 -4.86 9.48 -7.45
CA GLY A 125 -4.71 9.88 -8.85
C GLY A 125 -4.43 11.37 -9.03
N THR A 126 -3.56 11.70 -10.00
CA THR A 126 -3.17 13.09 -10.34
C THR A 126 -4.35 13.94 -10.80
N THR A 127 -5.40 13.31 -11.34
CA THR A 127 -6.62 13.97 -11.84
C THR A 127 -7.66 14.20 -10.74
N GLY A 128 -7.38 13.84 -9.48
CA GLY A 128 -8.30 13.96 -8.36
C GLY A 128 -9.26 12.78 -8.18
N LYS A 129 -9.14 11.74 -9.01
CA LYS A 129 -9.89 10.49 -8.86
C LYS A 129 -8.92 9.32 -8.65
N PRO A 130 -9.27 8.34 -7.79
CA PRO A 130 -8.46 7.15 -7.60
C PRO A 130 -8.29 6.36 -8.91
N LYS A 131 -7.11 5.72 -9.08
CA LYS A 131 -6.78 4.87 -10.23
C LYS A 131 -6.70 3.42 -9.80
N GLY A 132 -7.43 2.53 -10.46
CA GLY A 132 -7.42 1.10 -10.18
C GLY A 132 -6.26 0.38 -10.88
N VAL A 133 -5.29 -0.11 -10.11
CA VAL A 133 -4.17 -0.94 -10.62
C VAL A 133 -4.66 -2.37 -10.83
N MET A 134 -4.57 -2.88 -12.06
CA MET A 134 -5.05 -4.21 -12.45
C MET A 134 -3.95 -5.26 -12.33
N VAL A 135 -4.04 -6.13 -11.34
CA VAL A 135 -3.04 -7.17 -11.05
C VAL A 135 -3.59 -8.56 -11.33
N THR A 136 -2.81 -9.39 -12.02
CA THR A 136 -3.18 -10.75 -12.42
C THR A 136 -2.79 -11.79 -11.37
N ASN A 137 -3.39 -12.98 -11.46
CA ASN A 137 -2.95 -14.17 -10.72
C ASN A 137 -1.45 -14.45 -10.92
N LYS A 138 -0.95 -14.29 -12.15
CA LYS A 138 0.47 -14.50 -12.47
C LYS A 138 1.38 -13.54 -11.69
N ASN A 139 1.00 -12.26 -11.61
CA ASN A 139 1.77 -11.26 -10.88
C ASN A 139 1.86 -11.60 -9.38
N VAL A 140 0.74 -11.94 -8.74
CA VAL A 140 0.72 -12.31 -7.32
C VAL A 140 1.54 -13.58 -7.07
N LEU A 141 1.39 -14.61 -7.89
CA LEU A 141 2.16 -15.84 -7.74
C LEU A 141 3.66 -15.65 -8.02
N HIS A 142 4.03 -14.71 -8.88
CA HIS A 142 5.42 -14.28 -9.03
C HIS A 142 5.94 -13.67 -7.73
N TYR A 143 5.19 -12.71 -7.15
CA TYR A 143 5.57 -12.06 -5.90
C TYR A 143 5.68 -13.04 -4.73
N VAL A 144 4.70 -13.93 -4.56
CA VAL A 144 4.75 -14.97 -3.51
C VAL A 144 5.99 -15.85 -3.63
N ARG A 145 6.39 -16.23 -4.85
CA ARG A 145 7.64 -17.00 -5.07
C ARG A 145 8.89 -16.20 -4.70
N ALA A 146 8.92 -14.90 -5.02
CA ALA A 146 10.03 -14.03 -4.65
C ALA A 146 10.13 -13.91 -3.11
N PHE A 147 9.01 -13.72 -2.44
CA PHE A 147 8.92 -13.69 -0.98
C PHE A 147 9.38 -15.02 -0.35
N GLN A 148 8.88 -16.15 -0.85
CA GLN A 148 9.29 -17.48 -0.38
C GLN A 148 10.78 -17.74 -0.55
N HIS A 149 11.36 -17.26 -1.66
CA HIS A 149 12.80 -17.38 -1.93
C HIS A 149 13.65 -16.59 -0.94
N GLU A 150 13.26 -15.38 -0.58
CA GLU A 150 14.02 -14.48 0.29
C GLU A 150 13.81 -14.80 1.77
N PHE A 151 12.56 -14.95 2.20
CA PHE A 151 12.21 -14.99 3.62
C PHE A 151 11.98 -16.39 4.17
N HIS A 152 11.89 -17.40 3.29
CA HIS A 152 11.73 -18.82 3.65
C HIS A 152 10.61 -19.06 4.68
N PRO A 153 9.37 -18.61 4.45
CA PRO A 153 8.29 -18.80 5.39
C PRO A 153 8.02 -20.29 5.62
N GLN A 154 7.79 -20.64 6.89
CA GLN A 154 7.52 -22.02 7.34
C GLN A 154 6.04 -22.16 7.72
N SER A 155 5.53 -23.39 7.72
CA SER A 155 4.15 -23.66 8.20
C SER A 155 3.94 -23.32 9.69
N SER A 156 5.02 -23.21 10.46
CA SER A 156 4.98 -22.75 11.86
C SER A 156 4.93 -21.23 12.00
N ASP A 157 5.15 -20.48 10.93
CA ASP A 157 5.13 -19.02 10.98
C ASP A 157 3.72 -18.48 11.15
N ARG A 158 3.67 -17.30 11.77
CA ARG A 158 2.47 -16.53 11.99
C ARG A 158 2.69 -15.10 11.53
N MET A 159 1.97 -14.70 10.48
CA MET A 159 2.02 -13.34 9.93
C MET A 159 0.96 -12.48 10.58
N LEU A 160 1.35 -11.30 11.05
CA LEU A 160 0.38 -10.30 11.48
C LEU A 160 -0.29 -9.65 10.26
N GLN A 161 -1.61 -9.58 10.25
CA GLN A 161 -2.37 -8.76 9.31
C GLN A 161 -2.56 -7.37 9.92
N HIS A 162 -1.79 -6.40 9.47
CA HIS A 162 -1.77 -5.04 10.01
C HIS A 162 -2.30 -4.00 9.01
N SER A 163 -2.04 -4.20 7.74
CA SER A 163 -2.33 -3.22 6.68
C SER A 163 -3.81 -3.11 6.36
N VAL A 164 -4.23 -1.92 5.88
CA VAL A 164 -5.57 -1.74 5.30
C VAL A 164 -5.69 -2.52 3.99
N CYS A 165 -6.87 -3.06 3.72
CA CYS A 165 -7.10 -3.98 2.59
C CYS A 165 -6.94 -3.34 1.20
N SER A 166 -6.99 -2.04 1.11
CA SER A 166 -6.81 -1.27 -0.12
C SER A 166 -5.34 -0.97 -0.47
N PHE A 167 -4.37 -1.49 0.30
CA PHE A 167 -2.94 -1.41 0.02
C PHE A 167 -2.35 -2.79 -0.27
N ASP A 168 -1.31 -2.82 -1.08
CA ASP A 168 -0.69 -4.05 -1.56
C ASP A 168 0.15 -4.79 -0.49
N ILE A 169 0.55 -4.13 0.60
CA ILE A 169 1.08 -4.82 1.79
C ILE A 169 0.06 -5.83 2.34
N PHE A 170 -1.25 -5.54 2.27
CA PHE A 170 -2.28 -6.52 2.61
C PHE A 170 -2.22 -7.77 1.72
N VAL A 171 -1.93 -7.60 0.43
CA VAL A 171 -1.73 -8.70 -0.52
C VAL A 171 -0.54 -9.57 -0.10
N GLU A 172 0.57 -8.93 0.32
CA GLU A 172 1.72 -9.62 0.88
C GLU A 172 1.32 -10.42 2.12
N GLU A 173 0.74 -9.76 3.13
CA GLU A 173 0.34 -10.39 4.39
C GLU A 173 -0.54 -11.63 4.17
N VAL A 174 -1.56 -11.53 3.31
CA VAL A 174 -2.52 -12.60 3.06
C VAL A 174 -1.93 -13.74 2.22
N PHE A 175 -1.42 -13.42 1.03
CA PHE A 175 -1.09 -14.49 0.08
C PHE A 175 0.27 -15.12 0.33
N THR A 176 1.27 -14.37 0.82
CA THR A 176 2.55 -15.00 1.19
C THR A 176 2.38 -15.96 2.35
N THR A 177 1.45 -15.67 3.25
CA THR A 177 1.10 -16.53 4.39
C THR A 177 0.33 -17.77 3.95
N LEU A 178 -0.85 -17.58 3.36
CA LEU A 178 -1.74 -18.68 3.03
C LEU A 178 -1.17 -19.63 1.96
N LEU A 179 -0.36 -19.12 1.02
CA LEU A 179 0.26 -19.94 -0.01
C LEU A 179 1.56 -20.60 0.45
N SER A 180 2.01 -20.33 1.68
CA SER A 180 3.16 -20.99 2.32
C SER A 180 2.77 -21.99 3.42
N GLY A 181 1.49 -22.17 3.69
CA GLY A 181 1.01 -23.06 4.74
C GLY A 181 1.11 -22.47 6.16
N ALA A 182 1.38 -21.17 6.31
CA ALA A 182 1.50 -20.43 7.55
C ALA A 182 0.14 -19.92 8.07
N THR A 183 0.11 -19.31 9.25
CA THR A 183 -1.11 -18.78 9.88
C THR A 183 -1.17 -17.25 9.74
N LEU A 184 -2.29 -16.71 9.26
CA LEU A 184 -2.58 -15.28 9.24
C LEU A 184 -3.29 -14.88 10.54
N CYS A 185 -2.73 -13.92 11.29
CA CYS A 185 -3.28 -13.41 12.54
C CYS A 185 -3.87 -12.01 12.33
N ILE A 186 -5.16 -11.84 12.57
CA ILE A 186 -5.92 -10.60 12.34
C ILE A 186 -6.30 -9.98 13.69
N PRO A 187 -5.56 -8.99 14.19
CA PRO A 187 -5.96 -8.23 15.37
C PRO A 187 -7.11 -7.27 15.05
N SER A 188 -7.87 -6.88 16.07
CA SER A 188 -8.90 -5.85 15.93
C SER A 188 -8.29 -4.48 15.63
N GLU A 189 -9.09 -3.57 15.08
CA GLU A 189 -8.64 -2.19 14.82
C GLU A 189 -8.26 -1.46 16.12
N GLU A 190 -8.90 -1.80 17.24
CA GLU A 190 -8.53 -1.27 18.56
C GLU A 190 -7.15 -1.76 19.00
N THR A 191 -6.83 -3.03 18.74
CA THR A 191 -5.51 -3.61 19.01
C THR A 191 -4.44 -2.99 18.11
N LYS A 192 -4.73 -2.81 16.82
CA LYS A 192 -3.79 -2.15 15.87
C LYS A 192 -3.51 -0.70 16.22
N ALA A 193 -4.47 0.01 16.80
CA ALA A 193 -4.35 1.43 17.13
C ALA A 193 -3.48 1.73 18.36
N ASP A 194 -3.21 0.74 19.20
CA ASP A 194 -2.41 0.88 20.44
C ASP A 194 -1.19 -0.03 20.37
N ILE A 195 0.00 0.57 20.36
CA ILE A 195 1.25 -0.18 20.21
C ILE A 195 1.49 -1.21 21.32
N HIS A 196 1.07 -0.93 22.57
CA HIS A 196 1.23 -1.86 23.67
C HIS A 196 0.30 -3.07 23.53
N ARG A 197 -0.98 -2.84 23.19
CA ARG A 197 -1.93 -3.91 22.87
C ARG A 197 -1.48 -4.75 21.69
N LEU A 198 -0.90 -4.10 20.66
CA LEU A 198 -0.37 -4.81 19.49
C LEU A 198 0.80 -5.71 19.88
N MET A 199 1.72 -5.25 20.74
CA MET A 199 2.84 -6.07 21.21
C MET A 199 2.35 -7.22 22.09
N ASP A 200 1.37 -6.99 22.97
CA ASP A 200 0.72 -8.05 23.78
C ASP A 200 0.04 -9.09 22.89
N TYR A 201 -0.65 -8.65 21.83
CA TYR A 201 -1.25 -9.55 20.84
C TYR A 201 -0.19 -10.41 20.14
N ILE A 202 0.89 -9.79 19.66
CA ILE A 202 2.01 -10.48 19.00
C ILE A 202 2.61 -11.54 19.91
N GLU A 203 2.84 -11.21 21.18
CA GLU A 203 3.39 -12.15 22.15
C GLU A 203 2.41 -13.29 22.49
N CYS A 204 1.14 -12.96 22.75
CA CYS A 204 0.10 -13.94 23.10
C CYS A 204 -0.13 -14.95 21.96
N HIS A 205 -0.17 -14.46 20.72
CA HIS A 205 -0.40 -15.29 19.54
C HIS A 205 0.87 -15.81 18.90
N GLN A 206 2.06 -15.56 19.50
CA GLN A 206 3.37 -16.01 18.98
C GLN A 206 3.57 -15.65 17.51
N VAL A 207 3.23 -14.40 17.14
CA VAL A 207 3.46 -13.88 15.80
C VAL A 207 4.94 -13.82 15.50
N THR A 208 5.34 -14.31 14.33
CA THR A 208 6.75 -14.44 13.92
C THR A 208 7.17 -13.45 12.84
N MET A 209 6.21 -12.97 12.04
CA MET A 209 6.45 -12.08 10.91
C MET A 209 5.48 -10.88 10.95
N LEU A 210 6.03 -9.72 10.65
CA LEU A 210 5.28 -8.47 10.57
C LEU A 210 5.76 -7.67 9.35
N SER A 211 4.83 -7.33 8.47
CA SER A 211 5.05 -6.36 7.39
C SER A 211 4.31 -5.06 7.70
N SER A 212 4.99 -3.93 7.54
CA SER A 212 4.40 -2.63 7.87
C SER A 212 5.19 -1.48 7.26
N PHE A 213 4.85 -0.27 7.67
CA PHE A 213 5.53 0.97 7.30
C PHE A 213 6.62 1.34 8.33
N PRO A 214 7.63 2.13 7.95
CA PRO A 214 8.69 2.58 8.87
C PRO A 214 8.18 3.28 10.14
N TYR A 215 6.99 3.88 10.08
CA TYR A 215 6.33 4.49 11.23
C TYR A 215 6.08 3.49 12.38
N LEU A 216 5.59 2.28 12.07
CA LEU A 216 5.38 1.27 13.11
C LEU A 216 6.70 0.81 13.73
N LEU A 217 7.75 0.66 12.92
CA LEU A 217 9.09 0.35 13.44
C LEU A 217 9.61 1.44 14.37
N LEU A 218 9.36 2.72 14.05
CA LEU A 218 9.72 3.84 14.92
C LEU A 218 9.00 3.76 16.29
N GLU A 219 7.72 3.40 16.31
CA GLU A 219 6.97 3.24 17.56
C GLU A 219 7.46 2.01 18.34
N MET A 220 7.68 0.87 17.68
CA MET A 220 8.26 -0.32 18.30
C MET A 220 9.65 -0.03 18.87
N ASN A 221 10.48 0.74 18.16
CA ASN A 221 11.86 1.09 18.56
C ASN A 221 11.94 1.88 19.88
N LYS A 222 10.84 2.52 20.31
CA LYS A 222 10.74 3.25 21.59
C LYS A 222 10.40 2.34 22.78
N LEU A 223 9.99 1.11 22.53
CA LEU A 223 9.56 0.16 23.57
C LEU A 223 10.78 -0.49 24.22
N GLU A 224 10.70 -0.73 25.53
CA GLU A 224 11.75 -1.44 26.27
C GLU A 224 11.81 -2.94 25.94
N ARG A 225 10.67 -3.51 25.55
CA ARG A 225 10.56 -4.96 25.26
C ARG A 225 9.92 -5.19 23.90
N ILE A 226 10.56 -6.05 23.12
CA ILE A 226 10.06 -6.54 21.84
C ILE A 226 9.71 -8.03 22.01
N PRO A 227 8.55 -8.49 21.54
CA PRO A 227 8.16 -9.90 21.61
C PRO A 227 9.21 -10.81 20.98
N SER A 228 9.70 -11.81 21.76
CA SER A 228 10.76 -12.71 21.32
C SER A 228 10.34 -13.71 20.22
N SER A 229 9.02 -13.80 19.96
CA SER A 229 8.48 -14.58 18.84
C SER A 229 8.79 -13.96 17.47
N LEU A 230 8.98 -12.64 17.40
CA LEU A 230 9.26 -11.95 16.14
C LEU A 230 10.64 -12.34 15.62
N ARG A 231 10.66 -12.92 14.41
CA ARG A 231 11.88 -13.25 13.68
C ARG A 231 12.15 -12.37 12.47
N LEU A 232 11.07 -11.74 11.92
CA LEU A 232 11.14 -10.98 10.68
C LEU A 232 10.25 -9.74 10.75
N LEU A 233 10.86 -8.57 10.53
CA LEU A 233 10.20 -7.29 10.32
C LEU A 233 10.46 -6.83 8.90
N ILE A 234 9.41 -6.58 8.13
CA ILE A 234 9.47 -6.06 6.77
C ILE A 234 8.93 -4.63 6.79
N SER A 235 9.65 -3.71 6.17
CA SER A 235 9.25 -2.30 6.13
C SER A 235 9.35 -1.76 4.71
N GLY A 236 8.23 -1.32 4.19
CA GLY A 236 8.13 -0.75 2.85
C GLY A 236 7.26 0.50 2.80
N GLY A 237 7.10 1.05 1.59
CA GLY A 237 6.20 2.17 1.32
C GLY A 237 6.70 3.54 1.75
N ASP A 238 7.77 3.65 2.54
CA ASP A 238 8.41 4.91 2.91
C ASP A 238 9.88 4.69 3.28
N VAL A 239 10.64 5.78 3.48
CA VAL A 239 12.08 5.74 3.77
C VAL A 239 12.33 5.26 5.20
N ILE A 240 13.02 4.13 5.35
CA ILE A 240 13.51 3.65 6.64
C ILE A 240 14.80 4.41 7.03
N ARG A 241 14.89 4.82 8.31
CA ARG A 241 16.06 5.50 8.88
C ARG A 241 16.66 4.71 10.03
N ALA A 242 17.97 4.83 10.22
CA ALA A 242 18.69 4.13 11.30
C ALA A 242 18.02 4.33 12.66
N LYS A 243 17.66 5.57 13.01
CA LYS A 243 17.00 5.92 14.27
C LYS A 243 15.62 5.24 14.49
N TYR A 244 15.01 4.67 13.43
CA TYR A 244 13.75 3.93 13.56
C TYR A 244 13.93 2.49 14.01
N ILE A 245 15.18 1.97 13.95
CA ILE A 245 15.46 0.55 14.17
C ILE A 245 16.67 0.29 15.08
N ASP A 246 17.33 1.33 15.61
CA ASP A 246 18.58 1.17 16.38
C ASP A 246 18.42 0.24 17.59
N HIS A 247 17.30 0.35 18.32
CA HIS A 247 16.98 -0.56 19.42
C HIS A 247 16.52 -1.94 18.92
N LEU A 248 15.65 -1.98 17.89
CA LEU A 248 15.17 -3.23 17.32
C LEU A 248 16.30 -4.14 16.83
N ARG A 249 17.37 -3.57 16.27
CA ARG A 249 18.58 -4.31 15.81
C ARG A 249 19.26 -5.09 16.93
N THR A 250 19.08 -4.69 18.19
CA THR A 250 19.70 -5.36 19.34
C THR A 250 18.96 -6.63 19.78
N HIS A 251 17.75 -6.88 19.25
CA HIS A 251 16.89 -8.01 19.63
C HIS A 251 17.04 -9.24 18.74
N GLY A 252 17.96 -9.24 17.78
CA GLY A 252 18.22 -10.40 16.92
C GLY A 252 17.13 -10.67 15.87
N VAL A 253 16.18 -9.74 15.69
CA VAL A 253 15.16 -9.81 14.65
C VAL A 253 15.73 -9.39 13.29
N MET A 254 15.41 -10.12 12.23
CA MET A 254 15.77 -9.72 10.88
C MET A 254 14.88 -8.54 10.44
N ILE A 255 15.49 -7.47 9.93
CA ILE A 255 14.78 -6.28 9.48
C ILE A 255 15.11 -6.02 8.01
N TYR A 256 14.06 -5.89 7.20
CA TYR A 256 14.19 -5.62 5.77
C TYR A 256 13.56 -4.28 5.40
N ASN A 257 14.28 -3.53 4.55
CA ASN A 257 13.74 -2.41 3.77
C ASN A 257 13.30 -2.94 2.42
N THR A 258 12.05 -2.67 2.04
CA THR A 258 11.48 -3.14 0.77
C THR A 258 10.97 -1.96 -0.04
N TYR A 259 11.11 -2.07 -1.36
CA TYR A 259 10.66 -1.04 -2.29
C TYR A 259 9.90 -1.67 -3.44
N GLY A 260 8.78 -1.07 -3.79
CA GLY A 260 7.99 -1.38 -4.97
C GLY A 260 6.74 -0.54 -5.04
N PRO A 261 6.38 -0.02 -6.22
CA PRO A 261 5.07 0.57 -6.46
C PRO A 261 4.03 -0.52 -6.68
N SER A 262 2.77 -0.25 -6.34
CA SER A 262 1.64 -1.18 -6.51
C SER A 262 1.48 -1.66 -7.96
N GLU A 263 1.95 -0.86 -8.90
CA GLU A 263 2.01 -1.14 -10.34
C GLU A 263 2.94 -2.30 -10.69
N THR A 264 3.82 -2.70 -9.76
CA THR A 264 4.74 -3.83 -9.92
C THR A 264 4.51 -4.94 -8.89
N THR A 265 3.33 -4.98 -8.29
CA THR A 265 2.83 -6.01 -7.38
C THR A 265 3.66 -6.11 -6.11
N VAL A 266 3.36 -5.25 -5.15
CA VAL A 266 3.91 -5.13 -3.80
C VAL A 266 5.36 -4.64 -3.81
N CYS A 267 6.35 -5.52 -3.94
CA CYS A 267 7.76 -5.13 -3.86
C CYS A 267 8.55 -5.61 -5.08
N ALA A 268 9.47 -4.76 -5.54
CA ALA A 268 10.40 -5.01 -6.63
C ALA A 268 11.83 -5.21 -6.15
N SER A 269 12.16 -4.77 -4.92
CA SER A 269 13.49 -4.99 -4.32
C SER A 269 13.43 -5.19 -2.81
N TYR A 270 14.48 -5.86 -2.27
CA TYR A 270 14.66 -6.14 -0.85
C TYR A 270 16.08 -5.79 -0.40
N PHE A 271 16.19 -5.27 0.83
CA PHE A 271 17.47 -4.98 1.47
C PHE A 271 17.41 -5.26 2.97
N ARG A 272 18.26 -6.15 3.45
CA ARG A 272 18.39 -6.46 4.88
C ARG A 272 19.17 -5.36 5.61
N VAL A 273 18.57 -4.76 6.65
CA VAL A 273 19.11 -3.56 7.32
C VAL A 273 19.58 -3.78 8.76
N ASP A 274 19.29 -4.93 9.36
CA ASP A 274 19.61 -5.17 10.78
C ASP A 274 21.10 -5.25 11.09
N ASN A 275 21.94 -5.61 10.11
CA ASN A 275 23.37 -5.83 10.29
C ASN A 275 24.28 -4.98 9.38
N VAL A 276 23.74 -3.93 8.76
CA VAL A 276 24.50 -3.04 7.87
C VAL A 276 24.53 -1.61 8.40
N GLN A 277 25.52 -0.84 7.95
CA GLN A 277 25.60 0.58 8.28
C GLN A 277 24.63 1.38 7.38
N PRO A 278 23.99 2.41 7.91
CA PRO A 278 23.19 3.31 7.11
C PRO A 278 24.06 4.14 6.14
N LEU A 279 23.44 4.71 5.13
CA LEU A 279 24.03 5.72 4.26
C LEU A 279 24.36 7.00 5.05
N ALA A 280 25.13 7.91 4.45
CA ALA A 280 25.58 9.14 5.10
C ALA A 280 24.46 10.05 5.62
N ASP A 281 23.28 9.96 5.03
CA ASP A 281 22.07 10.70 5.45
C ASP A 281 21.22 9.94 6.49
N GLY A 282 21.70 8.80 6.98
CA GLY A 282 21.01 7.95 7.95
C GLY A 282 19.90 7.06 7.37
N THR A 283 19.75 7.00 6.06
CA THR A 283 18.80 6.10 5.36
C THR A 283 19.49 4.78 4.98
N PHE A 284 18.75 3.89 4.35
CA PHE A 284 19.27 2.62 3.84
C PHE A 284 19.02 2.47 2.35
N SER A 285 19.84 1.67 1.69
CA SER A 285 19.57 1.18 0.34
C SER A 285 18.19 0.52 0.26
N ILE A 286 17.59 0.54 -0.93
CA ILE A 286 16.41 -0.27 -1.26
C ILE A 286 16.79 -1.65 -1.81
N GLY A 287 18.08 -1.96 -1.87
CA GLY A 287 18.62 -3.28 -2.18
C GLY A 287 18.67 -3.66 -3.63
N LYS A 288 18.41 -4.93 -3.90
CA LYS A 288 18.46 -5.53 -5.24
C LYS A 288 17.09 -6.04 -5.65
N ALA A 289 16.91 -6.17 -6.96
CA ALA A 289 15.67 -6.70 -7.52
C ALA A 289 15.33 -8.09 -6.96
N VAL A 290 14.03 -8.31 -6.70
CA VAL A 290 13.50 -9.60 -6.23
C VAL A 290 13.63 -10.68 -7.32
N LEU A 291 13.52 -11.95 -6.93
CA LEU A 291 13.57 -13.07 -7.86
C LEU A 291 12.60 -12.89 -9.04
N GLY A 292 13.11 -12.96 -10.28
CA GLY A 292 12.32 -12.83 -11.51
C GLY A 292 11.95 -11.39 -11.90
N ALA A 293 12.46 -10.40 -11.18
CA ALA A 293 12.45 -9.01 -11.57
C ALA A 293 13.86 -8.52 -11.92
N SER A 294 13.96 -7.40 -12.63
CA SER A 294 15.18 -6.62 -12.76
C SER A 294 14.86 -5.14 -12.67
N ILE A 295 15.82 -4.36 -12.18
CA ILE A 295 15.70 -2.91 -12.03
C ILE A 295 16.90 -2.27 -12.73
N GLU A 296 16.61 -1.31 -13.59
CA GLU A 296 17.61 -0.52 -14.29
C GLU A 296 17.41 0.96 -14.00
N ILE A 297 18.50 1.70 -13.87
CA ILE A 297 18.47 3.17 -13.73
C ILE A 297 18.64 3.77 -15.12
N LEU A 298 17.60 4.43 -15.62
CA LEU A 298 17.56 4.93 -16.99
C LEU A 298 17.48 6.47 -17.03
N ASP A 299 18.04 7.04 -18.08
CA ASP A 299 17.89 8.46 -18.39
C ASP A 299 16.55 8.78 -19.07
N ASP A 300 16.30 10.04 -19.40
CA ASP A 300 15.06 10.47 -20.07
C ASP A 300 14.91 9.91 -21.51
N ARG A 301 15.98 9.34 -22.09
CA ARG A 301 15.97 8.67 -23.38
C ARG A 301 15.85 7.16 -23.26
N MET A 302 15.57 6.67 -22.03
CA MET A 302 15.48 5.25 -21.72
C MET A 302 16.79 4.48 -21.99
N GLN A 303 17.95 5.14 -21.76
CA GLN A 303 19.26 4.50 -21.84
C GLN A 303 19.80 4.30 -20.41
N PRO A 304 20.48 3.17 -20.13
CA PRO A 304 21.13 2.96 -18.85
C PRO A 304 22.14 4.05 -18.53
N VAL A 305 22.08 4.58 -17.31
CA VAL A 305 23.11 5.50 -16.79
C VAL A 305 24.28 4.68 -16.20
N LYS A 306 25.42 5.34 -15.95
CA LYS A 306 26.56 4.69 -15.29
C LYS A 306 26.28 4.50 -13.80
N ASP A 307 26.93 3.52 -13.19
CA ASP A 307 26.89 3.32 -11.76
C ASP A 307 27.26 4.60 -11.00
N GLY A 308 26.45 4.96 -10.01
CA GLY A 308 26.57 6.19 -9.26
C GLY A 308 25.94 7.42 -9.91
N GLU A 309 25.56 7.38 -11.19
CA GLU A 309 24.77 8.45 -11.82
C GLU A 309 23.28 8.31 -11.51
N THR A 310 22.61 9.44 -11.32
CA THR A 310 21.17 9.49 -11.03
C THR A 310 20.35 9.31 -12.30
N GLY A 311 19.35 8.45 -12.24
CA GLY A 311 18.34 8.27 -13.28
C GLY A 311 17.01 7.78 -12.69
N GLU A 312 16.06 7.47 -13.56
CA GLU A 312 14.76 6.93 -13.16
C GLU A 312 14.87 5.44 -12.86
N ILE A 313 14.28 5.00 -11.74
CA ILE A 313 14.17 3.60 -11.36
C ILE A 313 13.13 2.95 -12.27
N CYS A 314 13.57 2.12 -13.19
CA CYS A 314 12.73 1.41 -14.15
C CYS A 314 12.67 -0.09 -13.80
N ILE A 315 11.47 -0.64 -13.68
CA ILE A 315 11.24 -2.00 -13.16
C ILE A 315 10.78 -2.90 -14.31
N PHE A 316 11.37 -4.08 -14.41
CA PHE A 316 11.08 -5.11 -15.42
C PHE A 316 10.70 -6.42 -14.73
N GLY A 317 9.96 -7.27 -15.42
CA GLY A 317 9.68 -8.63 -14.96
C GLY A 317 8.20 -8.94 -14.80
N ASP A 318 7.94 -10.13 -14.27
CA ASP A 318 6.60 -10.71 -14.16
C ASP A 318 5.73 -10.06 -13.07
N GLY A 319 6.31 -9.17 -12.24
CA GLY A 319 5.56 -8.36 -11.26
C GLY A 319 4.78 -7.19 -11.87
N ILE A 320 5.09 -6.75 -13.10
CA ILE A 320 4.44 -5.60 -13.72
C ILE A 320 2.96 -5.91 -13.97
N SER A 321 2.08 -5.11 -13.38
CA SER A 321 0.61 -5.21 -13.52
C SER A 321 0.15 -4.98 -14.96
N LEU A 322 -1.12 -5.19 -15.27
CA LEU A 322 -1.66 -4.88 -16.61
C LEU A 322 -1.71 -3.38 -16.89
N GLY A 323 -1.58 -2.54 -15.87
CA GLY A 323 -1.75 -1.10 -15.95
C GLY A 323 -2.95 -0.65 -15.13
N TYR A 324 -3.35 0.59 -15.33
CA TYR A 324 -4.53 1.14 -14.68
C TYR A 324 -5.80 0.83 -15.47
N GLN A 325 -6.90 0.67 -14.75
CA GLN A 325 -8.23 0.50 -15.34
C GLN A 325 -8.64 1.77 -16.09
N GLY A 326 -9.19 1.60 -17.30
CA GLY A 326 -9.64 2.69 -18.15
C GLY A 326 -8.52 3.38 -18.94
N ASP A 327 -8.91 4.42 -19.66
CA ASP A 327 -7.99 5.25 -20.46
C ASP A 327 -7.49 6.42 -19.59
N VAL A 328 -6.41 6.18 -18.87
CA VAL A 328 -5.77 7.19 -18.01
C VAL A 328 -4.36 7.50 -18.52
N PRO A 329 -3.95 8.80 -18.48
CA PRO A 329 -2.64 9.23 -19.03
C PRO A 329 -1.44 8.47 -18.43
N GLU A 330 -1.55 8.07 -17.19
CA GLU A 330 -0.46 7.37 -16.48
C GLU A 330 -0.20 5.95 -17.03
N ASN A 331 -1.09 5.39 -17.86
CA ASN A 331 -0.81 4.13 -18.57
C ASN A 331 0.40 4.23 -19.50
N GLN A 332 0.83 5.44 -19.88
CA GLN A 332 2.09 5.67 -20.62
C GLN A 332 3.35 5.25 -19.83
N ASN A 333 3.26 5.11 -18.50
CA ASN A 333 4.37 4.63 -17.67
C ASN A 333 4.64 3.13 -17.87
N PHE A 334 3.66 2.40 -18.39
CA PHE A 334 3.83 1.01 -18.82
C PHE A 334 4.20 1.01 -20.30
N THR A 335 5.46 0.75 -20.60
CA THR A 335 5.96 0.77 -21.97
C THR A 335 6.75 -0.49 -22.31
N THR A 336 7.20 -0.58 -23.56
CA THR A 336 8.01 -1.71 -24.03
C THR A 336 9.33 -1.15 -24.59
N MET A 337 10.43 -1.73 -24.15
CA MET A 337 11.76 -1.42 -24.64
C MET A 337 11.94 -1.91 -26.09
N PRO A 338 12.92 -1.37 -26.86
CA PRO A 338 13.20 -1.86 -28.20
C PRO A 338 13.55 -3.33 -28.29
N ASP A 339 14.05 -3.94 -27.21
CA ASP A 339 14.35 -5.37 -27.10
C ASP A 339 13.11 -6.24 -26.79
N GLY A 340 11.92 -5.64 -26.67
CA GLY A 340 10.65 -6.30 -26.39
C GLY A 340 10.35 -6.49 -24.91
N ARG A 341 11.24 -6.14 -23.99
CA ARG A 341 10.97 -6.20 -22.54
C ARG A 341 9.94 -5.15 -22.15
N ARG A 342 8.92 -5.59 -21.38
CA ARG A 342 7.98 -4.67 -20.76
C ARG A 342 8.60 -4.00 -19.55
N VAL A 343 8.38 -2.71 -19.39
CA VAL A 343 8.94 -1.90 -18.31
C VAL A 343 7.89 -1.00 -17.70
N TYR A 344 7.97 -0.84 -16.37
CA TYR A 344 7.24 0.18 -15.64
C TYR A 344 8.22 1.29 -15.22
N ARG A 345 7.90 2.52 -15.61
CA ARG A 345 8.60 3.74 -15.23
C ARG A 345 8.01 4.25 -13.92
N SER A 346 8.77 4.14 -12.83
CA SER A 346 8.23 4.41 -11.49
C SER A 346 7.99 5.90 -11.20
N GLY A 347 8.70 6.79 -11.91
CA GLY A 347 8.78 8.20 -11.55
C GLY A 347 9.68 8.48 -10.34
N ASP A 348 10.33 7.46 -9.80
CA ASP A 348 11.31 7.56 -8.72
C ASP A 348 12.72 7.74 -9.28
N LEU A 349 13.52 8.60 -8.65
CA LEU A 349 14.93 8.78 -8.97
C LEU A 349 15.81 8.01 -8.00
N GLY A 350 16.88 7.45 -8.53
CA GLY A 350 17.86 6.70 -7.75
C GLY A 350 19.17 6.49 -8.49
N TYR A 351 20.04 5.73 -7.89
CA TYR A 351 21.32 5.31 -8.46
C TYR A 351 21.76 3.96 -7.91
N VAL A 352 22.76 3.34 -8.55
CA VAL A 352 23.32 2.05 -8.13
C VAL A 352 24.62 2.30 -7.38
N LEU A 353 24.79 1.66 -6.22
CA LEU A 353 26.05 1.63 -5.45
C LEU A 353 27.06 0.65 -6.09
N PRO A 354 28.36 0.77 -5.78
CA PRO A 354 29.40 -0.14 -6.32
C PRO A 354 29.17 -1.63 -5.98
N ASP A 355 28.41 -1.94 -4.93
CA ASP A 355 28.04 -3.31 -4.54
C ASP A 355 26.76 -3.81 -5.25
N GLY A 356 26.21 -3.01 -6.15
CA GLY A 356 25.00 -3.31 -6.91
C GLY A 356 23.69 -3.06 -6.18
N ASN A 357 23.72 -2.50 -4.98
CA ASN A 357 22.51 -2.10 -4.26
C ASN A 357 21.96 -0.76 -4.81
N LEU A 358 20.63 -0.64 -4.85
CA LEU A 358 19.92 0.54 -5.34
C LEU A 358 19.68 1.54 -4.20
N VAL A 359 19.84 2.81 -4.49
CA VAL A 359 19.48 3.90 -3.57
C VAL A 359 18.34 4.70 -4.18
N PHE A 360 17.26 4.83 -3.43
CA PHE A 360 16.17 5.76 -3.73
C PHE A 360 16.57 7.18 -3.28
N LEU A 361 16.28 8.17 -4.10
CA LEU A 361 16.53 9.58 -3.79
C LEU A 361 15.22 10.32 -3.49
N HIS A 362 14.41 10.51 -4.51
CA HIS A 362 13.13 11.21 -4.43
C HIS A 362 12.30 10.95 -5.68
N ARG A 363 11.05 11.40 -5.67
CA ARG A 363 10.18 11.34 -6.84
C ARG A 363 10.42 12.50 -7.83
N LYS A 364 10.18 12.23 -9.12
CA LYS A 364 10.12 13.26 -10.19
C LYS A 364 8.87 14.13 -10.06
N ASP A 365 7.78 13.61 -9.51
CA ASP A 365 6.46 14.25 -9.39
C ASP A 365 6.18 14.79 -7.98
N LYS A 366 4.93 15.16 -7.74
CA LYS A 366 4.46 15.73 -6.45
C LYS A 366 3.81 14.70 -5.53
N GLN A 367 3.92 13.43 -5.85
CA GLN A 367 3.44 12.38 -4.96
C GLN A 367 4.27 12.36 -3.69
N VAL A 368 3.62 12.06 -2.59
CA VAL A 368 4.24 11.98 -1.27
C VAL A 368 3.73 10.75 -0.53
N MET A 369 4.58 10.19 0.30
CA MET A 369 4.19 9.15 1.24
C MET A 369 3.83 9.81 2.56
N ILE A 370 2.61 9.59 3.03
CA ILE A 370 2.12 10.07 4.32
C ILE A 370 1.85 8.85 5.19
N MET A 371 2.69 8.63 6.19
CA MET A 371 2.63 7.45 7.06
C MET A 371 2.59 6.14 6.24
N GLY A 372 3.44 6.05 5.21
CA GLY A 372 3.51 4.90 4.30
C GLY A 372 2.38 4.81 3.27
N LYS A 373 1.49 5.79 3.19
CA LYS A 373 0.35 5.81 2.26
C LYS A 373 0.60 6.82 1.15
N ARG A 374 0.52 6.37 -0.10
CA ARG A 374 0.73 7.21 -1.28
C ARG A 374 -0.38 8.24 -1.44
N VAL A 375 -0.02 9.52 -1.46
CA VAL A 375 -0.95 10.65 -1.61
C VAL A 375 -0.52 11.54 -2.75
N GLU A 376 -1.46 11.83 -3.65
CA GLU A 376 -1.32 12.87 -4.65
C GLU A 376 -1.78 14.20 -4.05
N SER A 377 -0.86 15.14 -3.86
CA SER A 377 -1.23 16.49 -3.37
C SER A 377 -2.30 17.14 -4.25
N GLY A 378 -2.28 16.86 -5.56
CA GLY A 378 -3.29 17.37 -6.50
C GLY A 378 -4.71 16.86 -6.25
N GLU A 379 -4.89 15.61 -5.79
CA GLU A 379 -6.20 15.08 -5.40
C GLU A 379 -6.78 15.89 -4.24
N VAL A 380 -5.95 16.17 -3.24
CA VAL A 380 -6.35 16.95 -2.07
C VAL A 380 -6.63 18.43 -2.45
N GLU A 381 -5.78 19.01 -3.32
CA GLU A 381 -5.97 20.37 -3.84
C GLU A 381 -7.29 20.52 -4.58
N ASN A 382 -7.64 19.55 -5.45
CA ASN A 382 -8.88 19.57 -6.20
C ASN A 382 -10.11 19.54 -5.27
N VAL A 383 -10.12 18.63 -4.30
CA VAL A 383 -11.22 18.54 -3.33
C VAL A 383 -11.33 19.82 -2.51
N LEU A 384 -10.21 20.46 -2.15
CA LEU A 384 -10.22 21.75 -1.46
C LEU A 384 -10.80 22.86 -2.35
N CYS A 385 -10.39 22.93 -3.62
CA CYS A 385 -10.84 23.97 -4.56
C CYS A 385 -12.31 23.82 -4.95
N ASP A 386 -12.86 22.60 -4.88
CA ASP A 386 -14.29 22.34 -5.12
C ASP A 386 -15.19 22.80 -3.96
N GLN A 387 -14.59 23.16 -2.81
CA GLN A 387 -15.38 23.67 -1.68
C GLN A 387 -15.88 25.08 -1.92
N ARG A 388 -17.17 25.31 -1.65
CA ARG A 388 -17.87 26.58 -1.91
C ARG A 388 -17.17 27.82 -1.35
N ASP A 389 -16.55 27.70 -0.16
CA ASP A 389 -15.97 28.83 0.57
C ASP A 389 -14.46 28.99 0.31
N VAL A 390 -13.87 28.16 -0.58
CA VAL A 390 -12.46 28.19 -0.98
C VAL A 390 -12.35 28.84 -2.36
N GLU A 391 -11.51 29.85 -2.50
CA GLU A 391 -11.17 30.49 -3.77
C GLU A 391 -10.10 29.68 -4.50
N THR A 392 -9.04 29.36 -3.79
CA THR A 392 -7.95 28.50 -4.27
C THR A 392 -7.22 27.88 -3.09
N ALA A 393 -6.58 26.74 -3.31
CA ALA A 393 -5.76 26.07 -2.31
C ALA A 393 -4.59 25.37 -2.94
N VAL A 394 -3.53 25.22 -2.14
CA VAL A 394 -2.33 24.44 -2.48
C VAL A 394 -1.97 23.57 -1.31
N VAL A 395 -1.56 22.34 -1.57
CA VAL A 395 -1.12 21.38 -0.55
C VAL A 395 0.35 21.05 -0.75
N CYS A 396 1.12 21.21 0.33
CA CYS A 396 2.54 20.90 0.33
C CYS A 396 2.86 19.86 1.40
N PRO A 397 3.63 18.83 1.07
CA PRO A 397 4.21 17.96 2.07
C PRO A 397 5.29 18.73 2.84
N GLN A 398 5.34 18.48 4.13
CA GLN A 398 6.43 18.90 5.01
C GLN A 398 6.89 17.73 5.84
N THR A 399 8.07 17.81 6.43
CA THR A 399 8.67 16.73 7.20
C THR A 399 8.98 17.23 8.61
N ASP A 400 8.63 16.45 9.62
CA ASP A 400 8.92 16.74 11.01
C ASP A 400 10.37 16.40 11.38
N THR A 401 10.73 16.60 12.65
CA THR A 401 12.07 16.32 13.20
C THR A 401 12.42 14.83 13.17
N ASP A 402 11.40 13.98 13.15
CA ASP A 402 11.58 12.52 13.04
C ASP A 402 11.72 12.06 11.59
N GLY A 403 11.48 12.95 10.63
CA GLY A 403 11.56 12.64 9.21
C GLY A 403 10.24 12.09 8.66
N LEU A 404 9.14 12.20 9.43
CA LEU A 404 7.81 11.79 8.99
C LEU A 404 7.14 12.90 8.22
N SER A 405 6.58 12.55 7.06
CA SER A 405 5.89 13.50 6.18
C SER A 405 4.46 13.76 6.65
N TYR A 406 4.01 15.00 6.53
CA TYR A 406 2.64 15.45 6.77
C TYR A 406 2.22 16.51 5.74
N LEU A 407 0.91 16.67 5.56
CA LEU A 407 0.36 17.63 4.61
C LEU A 407 0.01 18.95 5.29
N VAL A 408 0.35 20.04 4.60
CA VAL A 408 -0.07 21.41 4.96
C VAL A 408 -0.89 21.99 3.81
N ALA A 409 -2.12 22.40 4.06
CA ALA A 409 -2.97 23.10 3.11
C ALA A 409 -2.87 24.62 3.30
N TYR A 410 -2.57 25.33 2.24
CA TYR A 410 -2.61 26.80 2.17
C TYR A 410 -3.87 27.19 1.42
N VAL A 411 -4.79 27.86 2.10
CA VAL A 411 -6.14 28.11 1.63
C VAL A 411 -6.39 29.61 1.51
N VAL A 412 -6.85 30.05 0.36
CA VAL A 412 -7.39 31.42 0.17
C VAL A 412 -8.91 31.33 0.30
N PRO A 413 -9.50 31.91 1.37
CA PRO A 413 -10.94 31.92 1.57
C PRO A 413 -11.64 32.83 0.57
N ARG A 414 -12.78 32.42 0.07
CA ARG A 414 -13.65 33.23 -0.83
C ARG A 414 -14.35 34.36 -0.10
N SER A 415 -14.51 34.25 1.21
CA SER A 415 -15.20 35.25 2.03
C SER A 415 -14.70 35.31 3.47
N LYS A 416 -15.01 36.40 4.17
CA LYS A 416 -14.71 36.57 5.61
C LYS A 416 -15.51 35.61 6.52
N ARG A 417 -16.52 34.91 5.99
CA ARG A 417 -17.31 33.91 6.74
C ARG A 417 -16.74 32.50 6.66
N PHE A 418 -15.55 32.35 6.11
CA PHE A 418 -14.85 31.07 6.02
C PHE A 418 -14.71 30.42 7.40
N SER A 419 -15.03 29.13 7.48
CA SER A 419 -14.89 28.31 8.69
C SER A 419 -14.02 27.09 8.43
N LEU A 420 -12.85 27.07 9.05
CA LEU A 420 -11.92 25.94 8.95
C LEU A 420 -12.54 24.63 9.46
N ASN A 421 -13.34 24.70 10.55
CA ASN A 421 -14.02 23.51 11.08
C ASN A 421 -15.09 22.96 10.13
N ALA A 422 -15.77 23.83 9.38
CA ALA A 422 -16.71 23.38 8.35
C ALA A 422 -15.95 22.76 7.17
N LEU A 423 -14.85 23.36 6.75
CA LEU A 423 -13.98 22.82 5.70
C LEU A 423 -13.47 21.41 6.08
N LYS A 424 -12.90 21.23 7.25
CA LYS A 424 -12.36 19.92 7.71
C LYS A 424 -13.45 18.84 7.72
N ARG A 425 -14.67 19.18 8.15
CA ARG A 425 -15.81 18.21 8.08
C ARG A 425 -16.16 17.84 6.66
N SER A 426 -16.25 18.83 5.76
CA SER A 426 -16.56 18.58 4.37
C SER A 426 -15.47 17.74 3.67
N LEU A 427 -14.18 17.96 4.00
CA LEU A 427 -13.10 17.13 3.47
C LEU A 427 -13.22 15.66 3.88
N ALA A 428 -13.68 15.37 5.09
CA ALA A 428 -13.89 13.99 5.57
C ALA A 428 -14.99 13.23 4.81
N ASP A 429 -15.87 13.93 4.10
CA ASP A 429 -16.87 13.33 3.23
C ASP A 429 -16.31 12.87 1.87
N HIS A 430 -15.10 13.33 1.51
CA HIS A 430 -14.49 13.09 0.19
C HIS A 430 -13.11 12.43 0.28
N LEU A 431 -12.31 12.73 1.31
CA LEU A 431 -10.95 12.26 1.48
C LEU A 431 -10.85 11.22 2.61
N THR A 432 -9.99 10.24 2.41
CA THR A 432 -9.61 9.33 3.51
C THR A 432 -8.83 10.09 4.58
N SER A 433 -8.83 9.60 5.82
CA SER A 433 -8.25 10.31 6.97
C SER A 433 -6.78 10.71 6.77
N PHE A 434 -5.98 9.86 6.13
CA PHE A 434 -4.57 10.12 5.88
C PHE A 434 -4.30 11.14 4.74
N MET A 435 -5.31 11.49 3.94
CA MET A 435 -5.24 12.52 2.90
C MET A 435 -5.63 13.91 3.43
N ILE A 436 -6.29 13.99 4.57
CA ILE A 436 -6.71 15.26 5.16
C ILE A 436 -5.46 15.98 5.70
N PRO A 437 -5.18 17.23 5.25
CA PRO A 437 -4.03 17.96 5.76
C PRO A 437 -4.05 18.12 7.29
N GLU A 438 -2.90 17.89 7.91
CA GLU A 438 -2.73 18.06 9.36
C GLU A 438 -2.86 19.52 9.76
N PHE A 439 -2.30 20.41 8.93
CA PHE A 439 -2.34 21.85 9.16
C PHE A 439 -3.00 22.61 8.02
N PHE A 440 -3.66 23.70 8.37
CA PHE A 440 -4.30 24.60 7.43
C PHE A 440 -3.86 26.04 7.73
N VAL A 441 -3.32 26.69 6.70
CA VAL A 441 -2.90 28.10 6.75
C VAL A 441 -3.82 28.90 5.85
N THR A 442 -4.56 29.85 6.44
CA THR A 442 -5.37 30.80 5.65
C THR A 442 -4.52 31.97 5.21
N MET A 443 -4.59 32.30 3.94
CA MET A 443 -3.82 33.38 3.31
C MET A 443 -4.74 34.32 2.52
N PRO A 444 -4.40 35.61 2.42
CA PRO A 444 -5.17 36.54 1.56
C PRO A 444 -4.95 36.26 0.07
N SER A 445 -3.81 35.72 -0.32
CA SER A 445 -3.47 35.27 -1.67
C SER A 445 -2.30 34.28 -1.62
N LEU A 446 -2.20 33.41 -2.62
CA LEU A 446 -1.02 32.55 -2.78
C LEU A 446 0.13 33.35 -3.41
N PRO A 447 1.39 33.10 -3.00
CA PRO A 447 2.55 33.68 -3.68
C PRO A 447 2.66 33.11 -5.11
N MET A 448 2.97 33.98 -6.06
CA MET A 448 3.05 33.61 -7.47
C MET A 448 4.45 33.84 -8.02
N THR A 449 4.92 32.92 -8.87
CA THR A 449 6.13 33.13 -9.68
C THR A 449 5.86 34.15 -10.78
N PRO A 450 6.92 34.78 -11.37
CA PRO A 450 6.76 35.70 -12.49
C PRO A 450 5.99 35.11 -13.69
N ASN A 451 5.99 33.79 -13.83
CA ASN A 451 5.28 33.08 -14.92
C ASN A 451 3.82 32.71 -14.55
N GLY A 452 3.27 33.25 -13.47
CA GLY A 452 1.88 33.03 -13.06
C GLY A 452 1.58 31.64 -12.45
N LYS A 453 2.60 30.90 -11.97
CA LYS A 453 2.43 29.66 -11.21
C LYS A 453 2.58 29.93 -9.72
N VAL A 454 1.95 29.14 -8.86
CA VAL A 454 2.13 29.24 -7.42
C VAL A 454 3.60 28.96 -7.04
N ASP A 455 4.20 29.91 -6.33
CA ASP A 455 5.55 29.76 -5.76
C ASP A 455 5.48 29.02 -4.43
N ARG A 456 5.57 27.70 -4.50
CA ARG A 456 5.52 26.84 -3.30
C ARG A 456 6.70 27.05 -2.36
N ARG A 457 7.84 27.61 -2.82
CA ARG A 457 9.01 27.88 -1.98
C ARG A 457 8.82 29.11 -1.10
N ALA A 458 7.95 30.02 -1.54
CA ALA A 458 7.60 31.22 -0.78
C ALA A 458 6.45 30.99 0.24
N LEU A 459 5.92 29.75 0.36
CA LEU A 459 4.90 29.43 1.33
C LEU A 459 5.52 29.28 2.73
N PRO A 460 4.83 29.73 3.80
CA PRO A 460 5.31 29.59 5.17
C PRO A 460 5.53 28.13 5.56
N ILE A 461 6.60 27.84 6.28
CA ILE A 461 6.82 26.52 6.86
C ILE A 461 6.01 26.41 8.15
N VAL A 462 5.23 25.33 8.27
CA VAL A 462 4.45 25.01 9.48
C VAL A 462 5.13 23.85 10.18
N ARG A 463 5.64 24.04 11.41
CA ARG A 463 6.17 22.93 12.19
C ARG A 463 5.08 22.26 13.03
N LYS A 464 5.24 20.96 13.34
CA LYS A 464 4.28 20.18 14.15
C LYS A 464 3.93 20.82 15.49
N GLU A 465 4.76 21.70 16.01
CA GLU A 465 4.50 22.52 17.20
C GLU A 465 3.48 23.65 16.98
N GLY A 466 2.90 23.74 15.76
CA GLY A 466 1.88 24.75 15.41
C GLY A 466 2.41 26.16 15.18
N ARG A 467 3.73 26.35 15.12
CA ARG A 467 4.35 27.65 14.86
C ARG A 467 4.61 27.85 13.37
N LEU A 468 4.14 28.99 12.84
CA LEU A 468 4.47 29.46 11.50
C LEU A 468 5.87 30.08 11.49
N TYR A 469 6.68 29.69 10.52
CA TYR A 469 7.96 30.32 10.21
C TYR A 469 7.90 30.89 8.79
N ALA A 470 8.16 32.16 8.67
CA ALA A 470 8.23 32.88 7.39
C ALA A 470 9.58 32.67 6.70
#